data_3ded0ae53206194ebd3bd70a257b7489
#
_entry.id   3ded0ae53206194ebd3bd70a257b7489
#
_cell.length_a   1.000
_cell.length_b   1.000
_cell.length_c   1.000
_cell.angle_alpha   90.00
_cell.angle_beta   90.00
_cell.angle_gamma   90.00
#
_symmetry.space_group_name_H-M   'P 1'
#
loop_
_entity.id
_entity.type
_entity.pdbx_description
1 polymer ?
#
loop_
_entity_poly.entity_id
_entity_poly.type
_entity_poly.pdbx_seq_one_letter_code
_entity_poly.pdbx_strand_id
1 'polypeptide(L)'
;LIGIFLAVILSRIFASFVVKGEDTPFVMELPPYRFPTWKAIGRHTWEKGKQYLKKMGGIILVASIIVWALGYFPHNEELDNQAQQEQSYIGRIGKTIEPIFAPQGFDWKLDVGLVSGVGAKEIVASTMGVLYSNNDSFSDDQDYNDEDGKYEVLKKQMTSDLKKTYGYSDAEAASKATLTAYCFLLFVLLYFPCIATIAAIKGETGSWKWAGFAAGYTTLLAWVVSALVFQIGNLFI
;
A
#
# COMPACT_ATOMS: atom_id res chain seq x y z
N LEU A 1 -15.24 3.64 -4.63
CA LEU A 1 -16.45 3.95 -3.86
C LEU A 1 -16.27 3.68 -2.36
N ILE A 2 -15.73 2.51 -1.93
CA ILE A 2 -15.52 2.16 -0.52
C ILE A 2 -14.65 3.20 0.20
N GLY A 3 -13.54 3.63 -0.40
CA GLY A 3 -12.66 4.66 0.19
C GLY A 3 -13.35 6.00 0.42
N ILE A 4 -14.21 6.43 -0.51
CA ILE A 4 -14.98 7.68 -0.38
C ILE A 4 -15.98 7.56 0.77
N PHE A 5 -16.72 6.45 0.84
CA PHE A 5 -17.69 6.19 1.90
C PHE A 5 -17.04 6.19 3.29
N LEU A 6 -15.92 5.48 3.43
CA LEU A 6 -15.15 5.47 4.67
C LEU A 6 -14.59 6.85 5.04
N ALA A 7 -14.11 7.61 4.06
CA ALA A 7 -13.60 8.96 4.29
C ALA A 7 -14.69 9.90 4.84
N VAL A 8 -15.90 9.83 4.30
CA VAL A 8 -17.04 10.62 4.79
C VAL A 8 -17.42 10.24 6.23
N ILE A 9 -17.51 8.94 6.53
CA ILE A 9 -17.81 8.46 7.88
C ILE A 9 -16.74 8.91 8.88
N LEU A 10 -15.46 8.68 8.56
CA LEU A 10 -14.36 9.03 9.44
C LEU A 10 -14.25 10.54 9.65
N SER A 11 -14.44 11.33 8.59
CA SER A 11 -14.47 12.79 8.70
C SER A 11 -15.56 13.26 9.68
N ARG A 12 -16.75 12.65 9.61
CA ARG A 12 -17.86 12.97 10.53
C ARG A 12 -17.52 12.61 11.99
N ILE A 13 -16.92 11.44 12.20
CA ILE A 13 -16.50 10.97 13.52
C ILE A 13 -15.41 11.88 14.08
N PHE A 14 -14.41 12.23 13.30
CA PHE A 14 -13.30 13.07 13.75
C PHE A 14 -13.75 14.49 14.06
N ALA A 15 -14.62 15.06 13.24
CA ALA A 15 -15.20 16.39 13.52
C ALA A 15 -15.98 16.42 14.85
N SER A 16 -16.64 15.32 15.21
CA SER A 16 -17.44 15.26 16.44
C SER A 16 -16.61 14.97 17.70
N PHE A 17 -15.58 14.12 17.61
CA PHE A 17 -14.91 13.59 18.80
C PHE A 17 -13.45 14.02 18.96
N VAL A 18 -12.73 14.24 17.86
CA VAL A 18 -11.26 14.43 17.87
C VAL A 18 -10.88 15.88 17.69
N VAL A 19 -11.53 16.58 16.76
CA VAL A 19 -11.22 17.97 16.41
C VAL A 19 -12.35 18.87 16.89
N LYS A 20 -12.29 19.26 18.15
CA LYS A 20 -13.16 20.32 18.67
C LYS A 20 -12.48 21.66 18.40
N GLY A 21 -12.81 22.31 17.29
CA GLY A 21 -12.42 23.67 17.00
C GLY A 21 -13.44 24.65 17.56
N GLU A 22 -13.00 25.77 18.15
CA GLU A 22 -13.88 26.91 18.37
C GLU A 22 -14.17 27.54 17.00
N ASP A 23 -15.44 27.84 16.74
CA ASP A 23 -15.82 28.60 15.56
C ASP A 23 -15.14 29.97 15.65
N THR A 24 -14.13 30.19 14.80
CA THR A 24 -13.50 31.50 14.71
C THR A 24 -14.54 32.48 14.19
N PRO A 25 -14.80 33.60 14.91
CA PRO A 25 -15.76 34.57 14.45
C PRO A 25 -15.33 35.11 13.10
N PHE A 26 -16.19 35.01 12.12
CA PHE A 26 -15.96 35.45 10.76
C PHE A 26 -16.00 36.97 10.72
N VAL A 27 -14.83 37.61 10.81
CA VAL A 27 -14.68 39.06 10.82
C VAL A 27 -13.79 39.50 9.64
N MET A 28 -14.15 39.12 8.43
CA MET A 28 -13.44 39.65 7.25
C MET A 28 -14.45 40.06 6.20
N GLU A 29 -14.29 41.33 5.75
CA GLU A 29 -14.91 41.77 4.49
C GLU A 29 -14.46 40.86 3.38
N LEU A 30 -15.39 40.30 2.62
CA LEU A 30 -15.09 39.46 1.47
C LEU A 30 -14.30 40.29 0.45
N PRO A 31 -13.07 39.89 0.11
CA PRO A 31 -12.31 40.59 -0.91
C PRO A 31 -13.09 40.52 -2.25
N PRO A 32 -13.02 41.57 -3.08
CA PRO A 32 -13.74 41.60 -4.36
C PRO A 32 -13.34 40.40 -5.21
N TYR A 33 -14.34 39.68 -5.71
CA TYR A 33 -14.13 38.48 -6.54
C TYR A 33 -13.42 38.89 -7.85
N ARG A 34 -12.21 38.36 -8.06
CA ARG A 34 -11.42 38.56 -9.27
C ARG A 34 -11.18 37.22 -9.95
N PHE A 35 -11.39 37.18 -11.26
CA PHE A 35 -11.02 36.02 -12.05
C PHE A 35 -9.51 35.78 -11.99
N PRO A 36 -9.05 34.58 -11.68
CA PRO A 36 -7.62 34.28 -11.66
C PRO A 36 -7.05 34.35 -13.07
N THR A 37 -5.89 34.99 -13.21
CA THR A 37 -5.18 35.07 -14.49
C THR A 37 -4.45 33.79 -14.78
N TRP A 38 -4.52 33.29 -16.02
CA TRP A 38 -3.86 32.04 -16.45
C TRP A 38 -2.36 32.01 -16.10
N LYS A 39 -1.69 33.17 -16.22
CA LYS A 39 -0.28 33.31 -15.87
C LYS A 39 -0.02 33.10 -14.36
N ALA A 40 -0.89 33.61 -13.50
CA ALA A 40 -0.79 33.40 -12.05
C ALA A 40 -1.04 31.94 -11.68
N ILE A 41 -2.07 31.31 -12.26
CA ILE A 41 -2.38 29.89 -12.09
C ILE A 41 -1.17 29.05 -12.49
N GLY A 42 -0.65 29.23 -13.71
CA GLY A 42 0.48 28.47 -14.24
C GLY A 42 1.72 28.58 -13.35
N ARG A 43 2.07 29.79 -12.91
CA ARG A 43 3.21 30.00 -12.01
C ARG A 43 3.01 29.32 -10.66
N HIS A 44 1.86 29.51 -10.04
CA HIS A 44 1.57 28.92 -8.73
C HIS A 44 1.56 27.39 -8.78
N THR A 45 0.95 26.81 -9.83
CA THR A 45 0.94 25.35 -10.05
C THR A 45 2.36 24.83 -10.25
N TRP A 46 3.18 25.51 -11.06
CA TRP A 46 4.57 25.15 -11.28
C TRP A 46 5.41 25.19 -10.00
N GLU A 47 5.27 26.26 -9.21
CA GLU A 47 5.98 26.39 -7.93
C GLU A 47 5.59 25.30 -6.96
N LYS A 48 4.30 25.00 -6.83
CA LYS A 48 3.81 23.90 -5.97
C LYS A 48 4.27 22.53 -6.47
N GLY A 49 4.18 22.28 -7.78
CA GLY A 49 4.67 21.06 -8.39
C GLY A 49 6.18 20.86 -8.19
N LYS A 50 6.96 21.91 -8.41
CA LYS A 50 8.42 21.89 -8.19
C LYS A 50 8.79 21.62 -6.73
N GLN A 51 8.09 22.26 -5.78
CA GLN A 51 8.30 22.03 -4.35
C GLN A 51 7.96 20.59 -3.96
N TYR A 52 6.86 20.06 -4.50
CA TYR A 52 6.45 18.66 -4.30
C TYR A 52 7.54 17.71 -4.81
N LEU A 53 7.94 17.84 -6.07
CA LEU A 53 8.97 16.97 -6.66
C LEU A 53 10.29 17.03 -5.91
N LYS A 54 10.71 18.22 -5.47
CA LYS A 54 11.97 18.39 -4.71
C LYS A 54 11.90 17.71 -3.34
N LYS A 55 10.77 17.81 -2.65
CA LYS A 55 10.59 17.17 -1.32
C LYS A 55 10.42 15.65 -1.45
N MET A 56 9.60 15.20 -2.40
CA MET A 56 9.22 13.79 -2.52
C MET A 56 10.27 12.94 -3.22
N GLY A 57 10.93 13.48 -4.26
CA GLY A 57 11.92 12.72 -5.03
C GLY A 57 13.07 12.19 -4.17
N GLY A 58 13.57 13.00 -3.24
CA GLY A 58 14.64 12.56 -2.32
C GLY A 58 14.19 11.47 -1.36
N ILE A 59 12.98 11.60 -0.79
CA ILE A 59 12.45 10.62 0.17
C ILE A 59 12.17 9.29 -0.52
N ILE A 60 11.53 9.32 -1.70
CA ILE A 60 11.24 8.11 -2.47
C ILE A 60 12.53 7.40 -2.89
N LEU A 61 13.53 8.14 -3.36
CA LEU A 61 14.82 7.58 -3.76
C LEU A 61 15.51 6.87 -2.59
N VAL A 62 15.61 7.52 -1.44
CA VAL A 62 16.22 6.91 -0.24
C VAL A 62 15.42 5.69 0.20
N ALA A 63 14.10 5.76 0.25
CA ALA A 63 13.25 4.63 0.61
C ALA A 63 13.42 3.45 -0.36
N SER A 64 13.49 3.72 -1.67
CA SER A 64 13.70 2.68 -2.69
C SER A 64 15.07 2.01 -2.53
N ILE A 65 16.13 2.76 -2.24
CA ILE A 65 17.46 2.20 -1.99
C ILE A 65 17.43 1.30 -0.74
N ILE A 66 16.77 1.72 0.33
CA ILE A 66 16.65 0.92 1.56
C ILE A 66 15.89 -0.38 1.28
N VAL A 67 14.73 -0.31 0.61
CA VAL A 67 13.95 -1.49 0.27
C VAL A 67 14.74 -2.44 -0.62
N TRP A 68 15.44 -1.90 -1.63
CA TRP A 68 16.32 -2.70 -2.49
C TRP A 68 17.43 -3.38 -1.69
N ALA A 69 18.12 -2.66 -0.82
CA ALA A 69 19.18 -3.23 0.00
C ALA A 69 18.67 -4.34 0.94
N LEU A 70 17.51 -4.13 1.57
CA LEU A 70 16.88 -5.14 2.42
C LEU A 70 16.44 -6.39 1.64
N GLY A 71 16.03 -6.22 0.39
CA GLY A 71 15.67 -7.33 -0.51
C GLY A 71 16.87 -8.05 -1.10
N TYR A 72 18.00 -7.35 -1.29
CA TYR A 72 19.20 -7.91 -1.89
C TYR A 72 20.06 -8.67 -0.86
N PHE A 73 20.18 -8.16 0.36
CA PHE A 73 21.03 -8.75 1.40
C PHE A 73 20.25 -9.66 2.37
N PRO A 74 20.86 -10.74 2.87
CA PRO A 74 22.15 -11.34 2.48
C PRO A 74 22.05 -11.99 1.09
N HIS A 75 23.07 -11.76 0.25
CA HIS A 75 23.13 -12.35 -1.09
C HIS A 75 23.98 -13.61 -1.05
N ASN A 76 23.44 -14.72 -1.57
CA ASN A 76 24.13 -16.00 -1.70
C ASN A 76 23.90 -16.54 -3.10
N GLU A 77 24.96 -16.60 -3.92
CA GLU A 77 24.89 -17.01 -5.32
C GLU A 77 24.52 -18.50 -5.53
N GLU A 78 24.56 -19.30 -4.48
CA GLU A 78 24.21 -20.73 -4.56
C GLU A 78 22.71 -21.00 -4.40
N LEU A 79 21.93 -19.97 -4.04
CA LEU A 79 20.50 -20.11 -3.79
C LEU A 79 19.69 -19.69 -5.03
N ASP A 80 18.62 -20.44 -5.27
CA ASP A 80 17.59 -20.05 -6.23
C ASP A 80 16.98 -18.70 -5.85
N ASN A 81 16.52 -17.93 -6.84
CA ASN A 81 15.98 -16.59 -6.67
C ASN A 81 14.87 -16.53 -5.61
N GLN A 82 14.03 -17.54 -5.52
CA GLN A 82 12.96 -17.61 -4.52
C GLN A 82 13.52 -17.83 -3.12
N ALA A 83 14.44 -18.77 -2.94
CA ALA A 83 15.11 -19.04 -1.68
C ALA A 83 15.95 -17.85 -1.23
N GLN A 84 16.57 -17.13 -2.17
CA GLN A 84 17.28 -15.87 -1.92
C GLN A 84 16.38 -14.80 -1.33
N GLN A 85 15.21 -14.57 -1.92
CA GLN A 85 14.26 -13.58 -1.43
C GLN A 85 13.71 -13.96 -0.05
N GLU A 86 13.44 -15.24 0.17
CA GLU A 86 12.95 -15.78 1.43
C GLU A 86 13.95 -15.58 2.58
N GLN A 87 15.25 -15.67 2.28
CA GLN A 87 16.34 -15.48 3.26
C GLN A 87 16.79 -14.03 3.40
N SER A 88 16.38 -13.15 2.50
CA SER A 88 16.68 -11.72 2.57
C SER A 88 16.15 -11.08 3.87
N TYR A 89 16.70 -9.93 4.25
CA TYR A 89 16.22 -9.21 5.44
C TYR A 89 14.73 -8.86 5.31
N ILE A 90 14.27 -8.44 4.13
CA ILE A 90 12.86 -8.10 3.93
C ILE A 90 11.97 -9.34 3.99
N GLY A 91 12.42 -10.50 3.48
CA GLY A 91 11.72 -11.77 3.60
C GLY A 91 11.58 -12.24 5.04
N ARG A 92 12.63 -12.09 5.86
CA ARG A 92 12.57 -12.39 7.30
C ARG A 92 11.61 -11.48 8.05
N ILE A 93 11.56 -10.19 7.69
CA ILE A 93 10.58 -9.24 8.24
C ILE A 93 9.17 -9.69 7.86
N GLY A 94 8.91 -10.02 6.58
CA GLY A 94 7.62 -10.53 6.11
C GLY A 94 7.17 -11.74 6.93
N LYS A 95 7.99 -12.77 7.07
CA LYS A 95 7.69 -13.96 7.88
C LYS A 95 7.43 -13.66 9.35
N THR A 96 8.10 -12.65 9.91
CA THR A 96 7.91 -12.27 11.32
C THR A 96 6.55 -11.62 11.55
N ILE A 97 6.06 -10.87 10.57
CA ILE A 97 4.76 -10.17 10.66
C ILE A 97 3.59 -10.99 10.14
N GLU A 98 3.84 -12.05 9.36
CA GLU A 98 2.83 -12.96 8.80
C GLU A 98 1.74 -13.39 9.81
N PRO A 99 2.06 -13.77 11.07
CA PRO A 99 1.04 -14.16 12.06
C PRO A 99 0.03 -13.04 12.36
N ILE A 100 0.43 -11.77 12.20
CA ILE A 100 -0.44 -10.60 12.44
C ILE A 100 -1.46 -10.46 11.31
N PHE A 101 -1.06 -10.82 10.08
CA PHE A 101 -1.88 -10.69 8.87
C PHE A 101 -2.54 -12.00 8.43
N ALA A 102 -2.25 -13.12 9.10
CA ALA A 102 -2.90 -14.41 8.88
C ALA A 102 -4.45 -14.34 8.90
N PRO A 103 -5.13 -13.53 9.76
CA PRO A 103 -6.59 -13.40 9.73
C PRO A 103 -7.17 -12.83 8.43
N GLN A 104 -6.33 -12.25 7.57
CA GLN A 104 -6.67 -11.68 6.27
C GLN A 104 -6.29 -12.60 5.11
N GLY A 105 -5.67 -13.75 5.42
CA GLY A 105 -5.18 -14.70 4.42
C GLY A 105 -3.93 -14.22 3.68
N PHE A 106 -3.16 -13.29 4.26
CA PHE A 106 -1.91 -12.82 3.66
C PHE A 106 -0.78 -13.81 3.97
N ASP A 107 0.09 -13.97 2.99
CA ASP A 107 1.34 -14.71 3.10
C ASP A 107 2.53 -13.74 3.28
N TRP A 108 3.69 -14.28 3.58
CA TRP A 108 4.89 -13.47 3.77
C TRP A 108 5.26 -12.60 2.54
N LYS A 109 4.90 -13.01 1.31
CA LYS A 109 5.16 -12.23 0.08
C LYS A 109 4.30 -10.98 0.03
N LEU A 110 3.01 -11.11 0.37
CA LEU A 110 2.10 -9.98 0.49
C LEU A 110 2.56 -9.02 1.59
N ASP A 111 3.02 -9.56 2.72
CA ASP A 111 3.54 -8.77 3.83
C ASP A 111 4.81 -8.00 3.47
N VAL A 112 5.72 -8.62 2.70
CA VAL A 112 6.87 -7.91 2.10
C VAL A 112 6.42 -6.77 1.20
N GLY A 113 5.37 -6.97 0.40
CA GLY A 113 4.76 -5.93 -0.39
C GLY A 113 4.26 -4.76 0.46
N LEU A 114 3.57 -5.02 1.57
CA LEU A 114 3.09 -3.99 2.49
C LEU A 114 4.24 -3.20 3.11
N VAL A 115 5.31 -3.87 3.55
CA VAL A 115 6.50 -3.22 4.11
C VAL A 115 7.18 -2.34 3.07
N SER A 116 7.31 -2.82 1.83
CA SER A 116 7.87 -2.04 0.72
C SER A 116 7.05 -0.78 0.43
N GLY A 117 5.74 -0.88 0.54
CA GLY A 117 4.80 0.21 0.29
C GLY A 117 4.83 1.33 1.33
N VAL A 118 5.49 1.15 2.47
CA VAL A 118 5.71 2.22 3.45
C VAL A 118 6.52 3.37 2.85
N GLY A 119 7.48 3.06 1.99
CA GLY A 119 8.25 4.09 1.25
C GLY A 119 7.39 4.86 0.25
N ALA A 120 6.74 4.11 -0.64
CA ALA A 120 5.81 4.62 -1.64
C ALA A 120 4.86 3.49 -2.06
N LYS A 121 3.55 3.78 -2.14
CA LYS A 121 2.54 2.76 -2.47
C LYS A 121 2.73 2.15 -3.86
N GLU A 122 3.33 2.89 -4.77
CA GLU A 122 3.64 2.44 -6.14
C GLU A 122 4.65 1.27 -6.15
N ILE A 123 5.51 1.19 -5.14
CA ILE A 123 6.51 0.12 -5.01
C ILE A 123 5.82 -1.22 -4.69
N VAL A 124 4.65 -1.23 -4.05
CA VAL A 124 3.90 -2.46 -3.75
C VAL A 124 3.69 -3.30 -5.01
N ALA A 125 3.14 -2.68 -6.07
CA ALA A 125 2.85 -3.38 -7.31
C ALA A 125 4.14 -3.92 -7.98
N SER A 126 5.21 -3.12 -7.98
CA SER A 126 6.52 -3.54 -8.51
C SER A 126 7.11 -4.69 -7.69
N THR A 127 7.06 -4.61 -6.36
CA THR A 127 7.55 -5.68 -5.47
C THR A 127 6.75 -6.97 -5.67
N MET A 128 5.42 -6.88 -5.79
CA MET A 128 4.58 -8.03 -6.09
C MET A 128 4.95 -8.65 -7.44
N GLY A 129 5.16 -7.82 -8.48
CA GLY A 129 5.64 -8.27 -9.76
C GLY A 129 6.93 -9.10 -9.66
N VAL A 130 7.90 -8.62 -8.89
CA VAL A 130 9.19 -9.31 -8.69
C VAL A 130 9.01 -10.60 -7.87
N LEU A 131 8.27 -10.56 -6.75
CA LEU A 131 8.10 -11.71 -5.85
C LEU A 131 7.31 -12.85 -6.51
N TYR A 132 6.39 -12.54 -7.40
CA TYR A 132 5.58 -13.53 -8.09
C TYR A 132 6.05 -13.85 -9.52
N SER A 133 7.05 -13.14 -10.08
CA SER A 133 7.57 -13.43 -11.43
C SER A 133 8.72 -14.42 -11.47
N ASN A 134 9.34 -14.74 -10.33
CA ASN A 134 10.57 -15.52 -10.25
C ASN A 134 10.42 -17.05 -10.36
N ASN A 135 9.27 -17.58 -10.73
CA ASN A 135 9.15 -18.98 -11.07
C ASN A 135 9.40 -19.15 -12.59
N ASP A 136 10.21 -20.14 -12.98
CA ASP A 136 10.67 -20.52 -14.32
C ASP A 136 9.60 -20.67 -15.41
N SER A 137 8.42 -20.10 -15.21
CA SER A 137 7.27 -20.13 -16.13
C SER A 137 7.26 -18.95 -17.12
N PHE A 138 8.23 -18.06 -17.05
CA PHE A 138 8.44 -17.06 -18.08
C PHE A 138 9.27 -17.66 -19.22
N SER A 139 8.69 -18.62 -19.96
CA SER A 139 9.17 -18.95 -21.28
C SER A 139 9.04 -17.71 -22.17
N ASP A 140 10.09 -17.42 -22.93
CA ASP A 140 10.31 -16.25 -23.79
C ASP A 140 9.23 -15.97 -24.86
N ASP A 141 8.18 -16.78 -24.92
CA ASP A 141 7.19 -16.77 -26.01
C ASP A 141 5.79 -16.20 -25.63
N GLN A 142 5.60 -15.65 -24.42
CA GLN A 142 4.32 -15.01 -24.10
C GLN A 142 4.40 -13.50 -24.27
N ASP A 143 3.62 -13.01 -25.21
CA ASP A 143 3.44 -11.62 -25.59
C ASP A 143 3.02 -10.78 -24.36
N TYR A 144 3.97 -10.05 -23.77
CA TYR A 144 3.81 -9.23 -22.58
C TYR A 144 2.90 -8.00 -22.78
N ASN A 145 2.29 -7.87 -23.93
CA ASN A 145 1.44 -6.72 -24.28
C ASN A 145 0.01 -6.85 -23.79
N ASP A 146 -0.38 -8.00 -23.23
CA ASP A 146 -1.73 -8.22 -22.76
C ASP A 146 -1.78 -8.13 -21.21
N GLU A 147 -2.49 -7.12 -20.70
CA GLU A 147 -2.68 -6.92 -19.25
C GLU A 147 -3.40 -8.14 -18.62
N ASP A 148 -4.27 -8.80 -19.38
CA ASP A 148 -4.98 -10.01 -18.96
C ASP A 148 -4.02 -11.18 -18.71
N GLY A 149 -2.97 -11.33 -19.51
CA GLY A 149 -1.96 -12.38 -19.33
C GLY A 149 -1.17 -12.25 -18.03
N LYS A 150 -0.82 -11.02 -17.63
CA LYS A 150 -0.11 -10.76 -16.36
C LYS A 150 -0.99 -11.07 -15.14
N TYR A 151 -2.27 -10.75 -15.22
CA TYR A 151 -3.24 -11.05 -14.17
C TYR A 151 -3.42 -12.57 -13.97
N GLU A 152 -3.54 -13.33 -15.04
CA GLU A 152 -3.70 -14.78 -14.98
C GLU A 152 -2.44 -15.47 -14.39
N VAL A 153 -1.24 -15.00 -14.73
CA VAL A 153 0.02 -15.51 -14.15
C VAL A 153 0.05 -15.25 -12.64
N LEU A 154 -0.23 -14.02 -12.20
CA LEU A 154 -0.26 -13.67 -10.79
C LEU A 154 -1.28 -14.52 -10.03
N LYS A 155 -2.50 -14.65 -10.55
CA LYS A 155 -3.57 -15.47 -9.98
C LYS A 155 -3.16 -16.94 -9.86
N LYS A 156 -2.56 -17.51 -10.91
CA LYS A 156 -2.09 -18.89 -10.93
C LYS A 156 -1.01 -19.13 -9.87
N GLN A 157 -0.09 -18.19 -9.70
CA GLN A 157 0.97 -18.31 -8.71
C GLN A 157 0.43 -18.16 -7.29
N MET A 158 -0.43 -17.16 -7.01
CA MET A 158 -1.09 -17.04 -5.72
C MET A 158 -1.90 -18.30 -5.38
N THR A 159 -2.60 -18.89 -6.35
CA THR A 159 -3.34 -20.13 -6.17
C THR A 159 -2.40 -21.29 -5.82
N SER A 160 -1.25 -21.39 -6.50
CA SER A 160 -0.27 -22.45 -6.23
C SER A 160 0.37 -22.32 -4.84
N ASP A 161 0.68 -21.08 -4.42
CA ASP A 161 1.25 -20.81 -3.11
C ASP A 161 0.26 -21.10 -1.98
N LEU A 162 -1.00 -20.71 -2.13
CA LEU A 162 -2.06 -21.02 -1.17
C LEU A 162 -2.30 -22.55 -1.07
N LYS A 163 -2.27 -23.24 -2.19
CA LYS A 163 -2.38 -24.69 -2.21
C LYS A 163 -1.21 -25.37 -1.49
N LYS A 164 0.01 -24.89 -1.72
CA LYS A 164 1.23 -25.40 -1.09
C LYS A 164 1.28 -25.11 0.41
N THR A 165 0.81 -23.95 0.83
CA THR A 165 0.89 -23.49 2.23
C THR A 165 -0.25 -24.07 3.07
N TYR A 166 -1.47 -24.12 2.56
CA TYR A 166 -2.66 -24.47 3.32
C TYR A 166 -3.33 -25.78 2.90
N GLY A 167 -2.88 -26.44 1.80
CA GLY A 167 -3.40 -27.71 1.35
C GLY A 167 -4.81 -27.68 0.75
N TYR A 168 -5.25 -26.52 0.24
CA TYR A 168 -6.58 -26.35 -0.37
C TYR A 168 -6.73 -27.11 -1.70
N SER A 169 -7.97 -27.45 -2.05
CA SER A 169 -8.31 -27.97 -3.39
C SER A 169 -8.14 -26.88 -4.46
N ASP A 170 -8.03 -27.25 -5.75
CA ASP A 170 -7.78 -26.27 -6.82
C ASP A 170 -8.88 -25.20 -6.92
N ALA A 171 -10.14 -25.58 -6.74
CA ALA A 171 -11.27 -24.65 -6.78
C ALA A 171 -11.29 -23.71 -5.56
N GLU A 172 -11.06 -24.23 -4.36
CA GLU A 172 -10.99 -23.44 -3.14
C GLU A 172 -9.79 -22.49 -3.15
N ALA A 173 -8.62 -22.95 -3.59
CA ALA A 173 -7.42 -22.15 -3.68
C ALA A 173 -7.60 -20.97 -4.67
N ALA A 174 -8.26 -21.19 -5.81
CA ALA A 174 -8.54 -20.13 -6.79
C ALA A 174 -9.52 -19.07 -6.24
N SER A 175 -10.57 -19.50 -5.54
CA SER A 175 -11.54 -18.60 -4.92
C SER A 175 -10.91 -17.80 -3.79
N LYS A 176 -10.13 -18.46 -2.93
CA LYS A 176 -9.40 -17.82 -1.82
C LYS A 176 -8.30 -16.87 -2.31
N ALA A 177 -7.58 -17.22 -3.38
CA ALA A 177 -6.60 -16.34 -3.99
C ALA A 177 -7.25 -15.02 -4.47
N THR A 178 -8.40 -15.12 -5.11
CA THR A 178 -9.15 -13.93 -5.55
C THR A 178 -9.62 -13.10 -4.36
N LEU A 179 -10.14 -13.72 -3.31
CA LEU A 179 -10.55 -13.04 -2.08
C LEU A 179 -9.35 -12.36 -1.38
N THR A 180 -8.24 -13.08 -1.23
CA THR A 180 -6.99 -12.56 -0.64
C THR A 180 -6.46 -11.37 -1.43
N ALA A 181 -6.42 -11.45 -2.78
CA ALA A 181 -6.01 -10.35 -3.63
C ALA A 181 -6.90 -9.12 -3.46
N TYR A 182 -8.21 -9.32 -3.37
CA TYR A 182 -9.16 -8.23 -3.12
C TYR A 182 -8.94 -7.60 -1.73
N CYS A 183 -8.77 -8.41 -0.69
CA CYS A 183 -8.47 -7.93 0.66
C CYS A 183 -7.14 -7.20 0.72
N PHE A 184 -6.13 -7.66 -0.02
CA PHE A 184 -4.83 -6.99 -0.12
C PHE A 184 -4.95 -5.62 -0.79
N LEU A 185 -5.67 -5.52 -1.92
CA LEU A 185 -5.92 -4.23 -2.58
C LEU A 185 -6.69 -3.27 -1.67
N LEU A 186 -7.68 -3.77 -0.93
CA LEU A 186 -8.45 -2.98 0.03
C LEU A 186 -7.54 -2.50 1.18
N PHE A 187 -6.68 -3.37 1.68
CA PHE A 187 -5.70 -3.01 2.71
C PHE A 187 -4.74 -1.92 2.20
N VAL A 188 -4.14 -2.11 1.01
CA VAL A 188 -3.22 -1.14 0.39
C VAL A 188 -3.91 0.21 0.13
N LEU A 189 -5.20 0.21 -0.15
CA LEU A 189 -5.97 1.44 -0.31
C LEU A 189 -6.07 2.23 1.00
N LEU A 190 -6.31 1.54 2.12
CA LEU A 190 -6.69 2.15 3.40
C LEU A 190 -5.53 2.34 4.38
N TYR A 191 -4.47 1.51 4.27
CA TYR A 191 -3.40 1.45 5.25
C TYR A 191 -2.51 2.69 5.27
N PHE A 192 -1.49 2.63 6.06
CA PHE A 192 -0.47 3.63 6.31
C PHE A 192 -0.21 4.54 5.10
N PRO A 193 -0.34 5.86 5.24
CA PRO A 193 0.05 6.79 4.18
C PRO A 193 1.58 6.77 4.03
N CYS A 194 2.08 6.98 2.82
CA CYS A 194 3.52 6.97 2.56
C CYS A 194 4.28 7.94 3.49
N ILE A 195 5.57 7.67 3.71
CA ILE A 195 6.44 8.51 4.57
C ILE A 195 6.34 9.99 4.20
N ALA A 196 6.19 10.30 2.92
CA ALA A 196 6.00 11.64 2.42
C ALA A 196 4.76 12.33 2.99
N THR A 197 3.63 11.63 3.06
CA THR A 197 2.39 12.16 3.66
C THR A 197 2.56 12.35 5.17
N ILE A 198 3.23 11.45 5.86
CA ILE A 198 3.54 11.60 7.29
C ILE A 198 4.40 12.84 7.54
N ALA A 199 5.43 13.06 6.70
CA ALA A 199 6.24 14.27 6.78
C ALA A 199 5.44 15.55 6.52
N ALA A 200 4.48 15.50 5.59
CA ALA A 200 3.58 16.61 5.33
C ALA A 200 2.66 16.90 6.52
N ILE A 201 2.00 15.87 7.09
CA ILE A 201 1.15 16.02 8.28
C ILE A 201 1.96 16.62 9.43
N LYS A 202 3.17 16.13 9.68
CA LYS A 202 4.06 16.71 10.70
C LYS A 202 4.40 18.16 10.39
N GLY A 203 4.65 18.50 9.12
CA GLY A 203 4.95 19.86 8.69
C GLY A 203 3.80 20.85 8.92
N GLU A 204 2.58 20.43 8.62
CA GLU A 204 1.38 21.27 8.77
C GLU A 204 0.90 21.35 10.24
N THR A 205 0.96 20.26 10.98
CA THR A 205 0.48 20.23 12.38
C THR A 205 1.55 20.61 13.41
N GLY A 206 2.82 20.67 13.01
CA GLY A 206 3.96 20.89 13.91
C GLY A 206 4.21 19.74 14.91
N SER A 207 3.45 18.65 14.86
CA SER A 207 3.46 17.62 15.89
C SER A 207 3.61 16.20 15.31
N TRP A 208 4.57 15.44 15.84
CA TRP A 208 4.72 14.03 15.56
C TRP A 208 3.57 13.17 16.09
N LYS A 209 2.85 13.65 17.12
CA LYS A 209 1.71 12.93 17.69
C LYS A 209 0.58 12.79 16.66
N TRP A 210 0.27 13.85 15.92
CA TRP A 210 -0.74 13.82 14.87
C TRP A 210 -0.34 12.95 13.68
N ALA A 211 0.94 13.00 13.31
CA ALA A 211 1.47 12.15 12.26
C ALA A 211 1.42 10.67 12.65
N GLY A 212 1.82 10.33 13.88
CA GLY A 212 1.71 8.98 14.43
C GLY A 212 0.28 8.50 14.60
N PHE A 213 -0.62 9.37 15.05
CA PHE A 213 -2.05 9.07 15.13
C PHE A 213 -2.63 8.74 13.74
N ALA A 214 -2.33 9.57 12.74
CA ALA A 214 -2.78 9.32 11.37
C ALA A 214 -2.29 7.97 10.83
N ALA A 215 -1.01 7.64 11.03
CA ALA A 215 -0.44 6.36 10.64
C ALA A 215 -1.10 5.19 11.36
N GLY A 216 -1.27 5.29 12.67
CA GLY A 216 -1.81 4.22 13.50
C GLY A 216 -3.29 3.94 13.19
N TYR A 217 -4.14 4.97 13.13
CA TYR A 217 -5.56 4.73 12.89
C TYR A 217 -5.85 4.21 11.48
N THR A 218 -5.12 4.70 10.45
CA THR A 218 -5.31 4.21 9.08
C THR A 218 -4.89 2.76 8.93
N THR A 219 -3.78 2.37 9.55
CA THR A 219 -3.32 0.98 9.53
C THR A 219 -4.27 0.06 10.29
N LEU A 220 -4.75 0.48 11.47
CA LEU A 220 -5.73 -0.28 12.24
C LEU A 220 -7.06 -0.42 11.49
N LEU A 221 -7.53 0.66 10.87
CA LEU A 221 -8.74 0.65 10.04
C LEU A 221 -8.59 -0.33 8.87
N ALA A 222 -7.47 -0.26 8.15
CA ALA A 222 -7.18 -1.16 7.05
C ALA A 222 -7.17 -2.61 7.49
N TRP A 223 -6.54 -2.89 8.65
CA TRP A 223 -6.49 -4.22 9.23
C TRP A 223 -7.88 -4.76 9.57
N VAL A 224 -8.69 -3.98 10.28
CA VAL A 224 -10.05 -4.38 10.67
C VAL A 224 -10.94 -4.61 9.45
N VAL A 225 -10.95 -3.66 8.51
CA VAL A 225 -11.81 -3.75 7.31
C VAL A 225 -11.42 -4.93 6.44
N SER A 226 -10.12 -5.10 6.18
CA SER A 226 -9.62 -6.21 5.37
C SER A 226 -9.87 -7.57 6.04
N ALA A 227 -9.65 -7.69 7.36
CA ALA A 227 -9.93 -8.92 8.10
C ALA A 227 -11.44 -9.26 8.08
N LEU A 228 -12.31 -8.27 8.29
CA LEU A 228 -13.76 -8.48 8.21
C LEU A 228 -14.20 -8.95 6.82
N VAL A 229 -13.69 -8.32 5.76
CA VAL A 229 -14.03 -8.71 4.39
C VAL A 229 -13.54 -10.14 4.10
N PHE A 230 -12.32 -10.48 4.55
CA PHE A 230 -11.80 -11.83 4.36
C PHE A 230 -12.60 -12.89 5.13
N GLN A 231 -12.91 -12.63 6.40
CA GLN A 231 -13.66 -13.58 7.23
C GLN A 231 -15.10 -13.77 6.71
N ILE A 232 -15.76 -12.67 6.31
CA ILE A 232 -17.10 -12.76 5.72
C ILE A 232 -17.03 -13.48 4.36
N GLY A 233 -16.07 -13.13 3.50
CA GLY A 233 -15.91 -13.80 2.20
C GLY A 233 -15.62 -15.29 2.32
N ASN A 234 -14.82 -15.69 3.32
CA ASN A 234 -14.49 -17.08 3.59
C ASN A 234 -15.68 -17.92 4.07
N LEU A 235 -16.77 -17.29 4.55
CA LEU A 235 -18.01 -18.00 4.92
C LEU A 235 -18.86 -18.36 3.67
N PHE A 236 -18.60 -17.72 2.53
CA PHE A 236 -19.35 -17.93 1.29
C PHE A 236 -18.59 -18.78 0.24
N ILE A 237 -17.33 -19.09 0.52
CA ILE A 237 -16.45 -19.93 -0.30
C ILE A 237 -16.36 -21.33 0.29
#